data_b8c66a732e3460bdccbce89a080ca0b1
#
_entry.id   b8c66a732e3460bdccbce89a080ca0b1
#
_cell.length_a   1.000
_cell.length_b   1.000
_cell.length_c   1.000
_cell.angle_alpha   90.00
_cell.angle_beta   90.00
_cell.angle_gamma   90.00
#
_symmetry.space_group_name_H-M   'P 1'
#
loop_
_entity.id
_entity.type
_entity.pdbx_description
1 polymer ?
#
loop_
_entity_poly.entity_id
_entity_poly.type
_entity_poly.pdbx_seq_one_letter_code
_entity_poly.pdbx_strand_id
1 'polypeptide(L)'
;MAAVIYLHWTATGYDWIRPGHYHSIIGGDGRVHRLHAYSVDLPAHTYGRNRNSVALSCACMGGIPDPWTQPPTPAQLTSLCAEAAAIARGWGWQDADISLQSVMTHAEAASNRDGRVMHDNYGPMI
;
A
#
# COMPACT_ATOMS: atom_id res chain seq x y z
N MET A 1 -8.32 17.44 -3.57
CA MET A 1 -8.49 16.26 -2.69
C MET A 1 -7.16 15.94 -2.05
N ALA A 2 -7.18 15.61 -0.75
CA ALA A 2 -5.95 15.26 -0.05
C ALA A 2 -5.36 13.96 -0.62
N ALA A 3 -4.04 13.89 -0.68
CA ALA A 3 -3.34 12.69 -1.10
C ALA A 3 -3.48 11.60 -0.03
N VAL A 4 -3.40 10.35 -0.46
CA VAL A 4 -3.53 9.18 0.43
C VAL A 4 -2.40 8.20 0.13
N ILE A 5 -1.87 7.58 1.17
CA ILE A 5 -0.91 6.48 1.06
C ILE A 5 -1.65 5.19 1.36
N TYR A 6 -1.63 4.26 0.41
CA TYR A 6 -2.21 2.92 0.58
C TYR A 6 -1.10 1.90 0.78
N LEU A 7 -1.28 1.04 1.76
CA LEU A 7 -0.34 -0.01 2.12
C LEU A 7 -0.92 -1.36 1.68
N HIS A 8 -0.11 -2.13 0.96
CA HIS A 8 -0.54 -3.37 0.35
C HIS A 8 0.43 -4.51 0.65
N TRP A 9 0.00 -5.71 0.35
CA TRP A 9 0.89 -6.85 0.08
C TRP A 9 0.58 -7.42 -1.30
N THR A 10 1.58 -8.02 -1.92
CA THR A 10 1.45 -8.49 -3.31
C THR A 10 0.75 -9.84 -3.43
N ALA A 11 0.65 -10.60 -2.36
CA ALA A 11 0.21 -11.99 -2.36
C ALA A 11 1.12 -12.87 -3.23
N THR A 12 2.43 -12.66 -3.11
CA THR A 12 3.48 -13.36 -3.85
C THR A 12 4.63 -13.73 -2.93
N GLY A 13 5.66 -14.36 -3.47
CA GLY A 13 6.92 -14.55 -2.77
C GLY A 13 7.65 -13.24 -2.52
N TYR A 14 8.70 -13.30 -1.69
CA TYR A 14 9.42 -12.12 -1.20
C TYR A 14 10.24 -11.36 -2.25
N ASP A 15 10.48 -11.97 -3.39
CA ASP A 15 11.30 -11.40 -4.46
C ASP A 15 10.51 -11.01 -5.71
N TRP A 16 9.19 -10.96 -5.59
CA TRP A 16 8.33 -10.55 -6.69
C TRP A 16 8.34 -9.02 -6.81
N ILE A 17 9.12 -8.51 -7.78
CA ILE A 17 9.28 -7.07 -8.00
C ILE A 17 8.92 -6.79 -9.45
N ARG A 18 7.75 -6.21 -9.70
CA ARG A 18 7.26 -5.93 -11.06
C ARG A 18 6.54 -4.59 -11.14
N PRO A 19 6.75 -3.81 -12.21
CA PRO A 19 6.04 -2.54 -12.41
C PRO A 19 4.57 -2.76 -12.78
N GLY A 20 3.77 -1.73 -12.65
CA GLY A 20 2.40 -1.67 -13.17
C GLY A 20 1.29 -1.71 -12.13
N HIS A 21 1.55 -2.17 -10.92
CA HIS A 21 0.52 -2.34 -9.88
C HIS A 21 0.71 -1.44 -8.68
N TYR A 22 1.95 -1.14 -8.31
CA TYR A 22 2.28 -0.34 -7.14
C TYR A 22 3.36 0.65 -7.50
N HIS A 23 3.42 1.77 -6.78
CA HIS A 23 4.51 2.74 -6.97
C HIS A 23 5.84 2.13 -6.53
N SER A 24 5.85 1.48 -5.39
CA SER A 24 7.03 0.80 -4.87
C SER A 24 6.68 -0.55 -4.30
N ILE A 25 7.61 -1.49 -4.41
CA ILE A 25 7.51 -2.82 -3.82
C ILE A 25 8.72 -3.04 -2.93
N ILE A 26 8.50 -3.52 -1.72
CA ILE A 26 9.53 -3.78 -0.74
C ILE A 26 9.77 -5.28 -0.71
N GLY A 27 10.98 -5.70 -1.04
CA GLY A 27 11.38 -7.10 -1.00
C GLY A 27 11.53 -7.63 0.42
N GLY A 28 11.61 -8.95 0.56
CA GLY A 28 11.73 -9.61 1.86
C GLY A 28 12.91 -9.15 2.70
N ASP A 29 13.98 -8.67 2.06
CA ASP A 29 15.17 -8.11 2.71
C ASP A 29 14.98 -6.66 3.20
N GLY A 30 13.82 -6.05 2.94
CA GLY A 30 13.52 -4.66 3.28
C GLY A 30 13.95 -3.66 2.23
N ARG A 31 14.52 -4.09 1.10
CA ARG A 31 14.90 -3.16 0.04
C ARG A 31 13.68 -2.58 -0.65
N VAL A 32 13.64 -1.25 -0.74
CA VAL A 32 12.55 -0.55 -1.42
C VAL A 32 12.89 -0.42 -2.91
N HIS A 33 12.05 -0.99 -3.76
CA HIS A 33 12.16 -0.88 -5.21
C HIS A 33 11.14 0.15 -5.69
N ARG A 34 11.61 1.34 -6.03
CA ARG A 34 10.77 2.44 -6.51
C ARG A 34 10.61 2.30 -8.01
N LEU A 35 9.44 1.84 -8.43
CA LEU A 35 9.15 1.46 -9.82
C LEU A 35 8.47 2.57 -10.60
N HIS A 36 7.73 3.43 -9.92
CA HIS A 36 7.03 4.57 -10.51
C HIS A 36 7.17 5.78 -9.61
N ALA A 37 7.21 6.97 -10.22
CA ALA A 37 7.22 8.21 -9.45
C ALA A 37 5.93 8.34 -8.63
N TYR A 38 6.05 8.87 -7.43
CA TYR A 38 4.89 9.02 -6.54
C TYR A 38 3.88 10.07 -7.02
N SER A 39 4.24 10.84 -8.04
CA SER A 39 3.37 11.83 -8.66
C SER A 39 2.48 11.29 -9.77
N VAL A 40 2.67 10.03 -10.18
CA VAL A 40 1.85 9.44 -11.24
C VAL A 40 0.74 8.58 -10.64
N ASP A 41 -0.43 8.59 -11.29
CA ASP A 41 -1.53 7.72 -10.90
C ASP A 41 -1.37 6.35 -11.56
N LEU A 42 -1.44 5.30 -10.79
CA LEU A 42 -1.39 3.94 -11.29
C LEU A 42 -2.81 3.41 -11.55
N PRO A 43 -2.98 2.56 -12.58
CA PRO A 43 -4.32 2.18 -13.02
C PRO A 43 -5.10 1.27 -12.08
N ALA A 44 -4.45 0.44 -11.25
CA ALA A 44 -5.22 -0.62 -10.61
C ALA A 44 -4.60 -1.17 -9.32
N HIS A 45 -4.38 -0.35 -8.31
CA HIS A 45 -3.98 -0.87 -7.00
C HIS A 45 -5.13 -0.97 -5.99
N THR A 46 -6.10 -0.06 -6.07
CA THR A 46 -7.24 -0.05 -5.14
C THR A 46 -8.45 0.52 -5.85
N TYR A 47 -9.53 -0.24 -5.94
CA TYR A 47 -10.72 0.14 -6.67
C TYR A 47 -11.24 1.52 -6.26
N GLY A 48 -11.44 2.40 -7.25
CA GLY A 48 -11.98 3.74 -7.04
C GLY A 48 -11.05 4.71 -6.30
N ARG A 49 -9.80 4.33 -6.03
CA ARG A 49 -8.90 5.09 -5.16
C ARG A 49 -7.51 5.35 -5.75
N ASN A 50 -7.34 5.10 -7.05
CA ASN A 50 -6.00 5.22 -7.67
C ASN A 50 -5.54 6.66 -7.84
N ARG A 51 -6.46 7.60 -7.92
CA ARG A 51 -6.18 9.03 -8.11
C ARG A 51 -5.67 9.66 -6.83
N ASN A 52 -4.67 10.55 -6.95
CA ASN A 52 -4.08 11.26 -5.81
C ASN A 52 -3.64 10.32 -4.70
N SER A 53 -3.06 9.19 -5.06
CA SER A 53 -2.64 8.21 -4.08
C SER A 53 -1.26 7.67 -4.42
N VAL A 54 -0.61 7.13 -3.39
CA VAL A 54 0.61 6.35 -3.53
C VAL A 54 0.33 4.96 -3.00
N ALA A 55 0.73 3.95 -3.73
CA ALA A 55 0.61 2.56 -3.34
C ALA A 55 1.99 1.98 -3.03
N LEU A 56 2.19 1.60 -1.77
CA LEU A 56 3.37 0.88 -1.30
C LEU A 56 2.97 -0.56 -1.00
N SER A 57 3.77 -1.52 -1.44
CA SER A 57 3.45 -2.92 -1.24
C SER A 57 4.65 -3.69 -0.71
N CYS A 58 4.40 -4.66 0.17
CA CYS A 58 5.39 -5.65 0.55
C CYS A 58 5.20 -6.90 -0.29
N ALA A 59 6.29 -7.42 -0.86
CA ALA A 59 6.27 -8.70 -1.57
C ALA A 59 6.20 -9.82 -0.53
N CYS A 60 5.01 -10.33 -0.30
CA CYS A 60 4.76 -11.33 0.75
C CYS A 60 3.36 -11.92 0.62
N MET A 61 2.99 -12.78 1.55
CA MET A 61 1.66 -13.39 1.66
C MET A 61 1.29 -14.25 0.46
N GLY A 62 2.30 -14.84 -0.20
CA GLY A 62 2.11 -15.64 -1.41
C GLY A 62 1.93 -17.14 -1.15
N GLY A 63 1.95 -17.58 0.11
CA GLY A 63 1.82 -19.00 0.45
C GLY A 63 0.43 -19.55 0.09
N ILE A 64 0.42 -20.72 -0.52
CA ILE A 64 -0.80 -21.44 -0.88
C ILE A 64 -0.73 -22.83 -0.27
N PRO A 65 -1.76 -23.29 0.49
CA PRO A 65 -3.06 -22.65 0.74
C PRO A 65 -3.08 -21.61 1.85
N ASP A 66 -1.98 -21.44 2.60
CA ASP A 66 -1.93 -20.53 3.74
C ASP A 66 -0.98 -19.34 3.45
N PRO A 67 -1.52 -18.14 3.18
CA PRO A 67 -0.70 -16.96 2.91
C PRO A 67 0.25 -16.60 4.07
N TRP A 68 -0.10 -16.96 5.29
CA TRP A 68 0.70 -16.65 6.48
C TRP A 68 1.98 -17.48 6.58
N THR A 69 2.21 -18.43 5.67
CA THR A 69 3.52 -19.09 5.57
C THR A 69 4.61 -18.15 5.04
N GLN A 70 4.20 -17.04 4.40
CA GLN A 70 5.10 -16.00 3.92
C GLN A 70 4.64 -14.63 4.43
N PRO A 71 4.65 -14.39 5.75
CA PRO A 71 4.19 -13.12 6.31
C PRO A 71 5.16 -11.99 5.96
N PRO A 72 4.74 -10.73 6.10
CA PRO A 72 5.66 -9.61 5.99
C PRO A 72 6.83 -9.80 6.96
N THR A 73 8.05 -9.56 6.48
CA THR A 73 9.23 -9.65 7.34
C THR A 73 9.36 -8.40 8.21
N PRO A 74 10.05 -8.48 9.36
CA PRO A 74 10.35 -7.27 10.13
C PRO A 74 11.06 -6.20 9.32
N ALA A 75 11.99 -6.58 8.43
CA ALA A 75 12.68 -5.66 7.55
C ALA A 75 11.71 -4.95 6.59
N GLN A 76 10.73 -5.68 6.04
CA GLN A 76 9.70 -5.09 5.20
C GLN A 76 8.85 -4.07 5.95
N LEU A 77 8.41 -4.41 7.15
CA LEU A 77 7.57 -3.51 7.95
C LEU A 77 8.32 -2.23 8.34
N THR A 78 9.59 -2.36 8.71
CA THR A 78 10.45 -1.21 9.01
C THR A 78 10.58 -0.29 7.79
N SER A 79 10.88 -0.86 6.63
CA SER A 79 11.04 -0.10 5.38
C SER A 79 9.72 0.52 4.92
N LEU A 80 8.61 -0.20 5.06
CA LEU A 80 7.29 0.30 4.71
C LEU A 80 6.94 1.56 5.51
N CYS A 81 7.13 1.51 6.82
CA CYS A 81 6.88 2.66 7.68
C CYS A 81 7.82 3.83 7.36
N ALA A 82 9.10 3.55 7.14
CA ALA A 82 10.07 4.58 6.80
C ALA A 82 9.75 5.27 5.46
N GLU A 83 9.36 4.49 4.47
CA GLU A 83 9.01 5.04 3.16
C GLU A 83 7.74 5.88 3.23
N ALA A 84 6.70 5.38 3.90
CA ALA A 84 5.45 6.13 4.09
C ALA A 84 5.71 7.45 4.82
N ALA A 85 6.53 7.43 5.86
CA ALA A 85 6.90 8.63 6.61
C ALA A 85 7.68 9.62 5.74
N ALA A 86 8.59 9.15 4.89
CA ALA A 86 9.35 10.00 3.98
C ALA A 86 8.43 10.68 2.96
N ILE A 87 7.46 9.96 2.42
CA ILE A 87 6.46 10.53 1.50
C ILE A 87 5.62 11.60 2.21
N ALA A 88 5.14 11.29 3.40
CA ALA A 88 4.33 12.24 4.19
C ALA A 88 5.11 13.52 4.49
N ARG A 89 6.37 13.40 4.90
CA ARG A 89 7.23 14.57 5.12
C ARG A 89 7.45 15.36 3.84
N GLY A 90 7.66 14.68 2.71
CA GLY A 90 7.80 15.33 1.42
C GLY A 90 6.57 16.12 1.01
N TRP A 91 5.39 15.69 1.45
CA TRP A 91 4.13 16.41 1.21
C TRP A 91 3.86 17.50 2.26
N GLY A 92 4.72 17.67 3.26
CA GLY A 92 4.55 18.66 4.32
C GLY A 92 3.53 18.28 5.39
N TRP A 93 3.21 16.99 5.51
CA TRP A 93 2.25 16.55 6.53
C TRP A 93 2.80 16.74 7.94
N GLN A 94 1.92 17.16 8.83
CA GLN A 94 2.15 17.20 10.28
C GLN A 94 1.56 15.93 10.91
N ASP A 95 1.85 15.70 12.18
CA ASP A 95 1.32 14.52 12.89
C ASP A 95 -0.20 14.45 12.83
N ALA A 96 -0.87 15.59 12.91
CA ALA A 96 -2.33 15.65 12.85
C ALA A 96 -2.90 15.24 11.49
N ASP A 97 -2.09 15.28 10.42
CA ASP A 97 -2.53 14.88 9.07
C ASP A 97 -2.52 13.36 8.88
N ILE A 98 -1.87 12.63 9.77
CA ILE A 98 -1.74 11.17 9.68
C ILE A 98 -2.92 10.54 10.40
N SER A 99 -3.78 9.90 9.64
CA SER A 99 -5.01 9.29 10.15
C SER A 99 -5.41 8.11 9.28
N LEU A 100 -6.48 7.44 9.67
CA LEU A 100 -7.05 6.36 8.88
C LEU A 100 -7.51 6.81 7.48
N GLN A 101 -7.82 8.10 7.30
CA GLN A 101 -8.22 8.64 6.01
C GLN A 101 -7.03 9.00 5.11
N SER A 102 -5.83 9.12 5.65
CA SER A 102 -4.66 9.55 4.89
C SER A 102 -3.63 8.44 4.67
N VAL A 103 -3.56 7.48 5.58
CA VAL A 103 -2.72 6.28 5.45
C VAL A 103 -3.57 5.08 5.82
N MET A 104 -3.80 4.18 4.87
CA MET A 104 -4.65 3.03 5.15
C MET A 104 -4.15 1.79 4.40
N THR A 105 -4.47 0.63 4.96
CA THR A 105 -4.23 -0.64 4.28
C THR A 105 -5.29 -0.87 3.20
N HIS A 106 -4.99 -1.79 2.27
CA HIS A 106 -5.98 -2.20 1.28
C HIS A 106 -7.25 -2.74 1.96
N ALA A 107 -7.11 -3.50 3.04
CA ALA A 107 -8.26 -4.05 3.76
C ALA A 107 -9.16 -2.95 4.33
N GLU A 108 -8.57 -1.90 4.88
CA GLU A 108 -9.33 -0.75 5.37
C GLU A 108 -10.04 0.00 4.24
N ALA A 109 -9.36 0.17 3.10
CA ALA A 109 -9.95 0.77 1.92
C ALA A 109 -11.09 -0.08 1.38
N ALA A 110 -10.90 -1.39 1.30
CA ALA A 110 -11.92 -2.33 0.80
C ALA A 110 -13.16 -2.36 1.70
N SER A 111 -13.01 -2.19 3.00
CA SER A 111 -14.16 -2.09 3.91
C SER A 111 -14.84 -0.72 3.86
N ASN A 112 -14.28 0.22 3.11
CA ASN A 112 -14.83 1.56 2.88
C ASN A 112 -15.13 2.33 4.18
N ARG A 113 -14.25 2.19 5.17
CA ARG A 113 -14.44 2.77 6.50
C ARG A 113 -14.49 4.29 6.50
N ASP A 114 -13.84 4.92 5.53
CA ASP A 114 -13.84 6.37 5.37
C ASP A 114 -15.01 6.88 4.53
N GLY A 115 -15.84 5.99 3.98
CA GLY A 115 -17.02 6.34 3.19
C GLY A 115 -16.72 6.99 1.84
N ARG A 116 -15.47 6.95 1.35
CA ARG A 116 -15.07 7.66 0.13
C ARG A 116 -15.62 7.03 -1.14
N VAL A 117 -15.79 5.71 -1.14
CA VAL A 117 -16.24 4.96 -2.32
C VAL A 117 -17.56 4.28 -1.99
N MET A 118 -18.61 4.75 -2.63
CA MET A 118 -19.95 4.16 -2.47
C MET A 118 -20.13 3.10 -3.55
N HIS A 119 -19.74 1.85 -3.23
CA HIS A 119 -19.74 0.79 -4.22
C HIS A 119 -20.06 -0.56 -3.59
N ASP A 120 -21.08 -1.23 -4.11
CA ASP A 120 -21.62 -2.46 -3.54
C ASP A 120 -20.65 -3.64 -3.56
N ASN A 121 -19.74 -3.66 -4.56
CA ASN A 121 -18.79 -4.76 -4.69
C ASN A 121 -17.57 -4.61 -3.77
N TYR A 122 -17.52 -3.54 -3.01
CA TYR A 122 -16.38 -3.27 -2.13
C TYR A 122 -16.61 -3.90 -0.77
N GLY A 123 -16.66 -5.21 -0.76
CA GLY A 123 -16.88 -5.96 0.46
C GLY A 123 -15.68 -5.90 1.40
N PRO A 124 -15.84 -6.40 2.62
CA PRO A 124 -14.72 -6.47 3.55
C PRO A 124 -13.65 -7.41 3.02
N MET A 125 -12.42 -6.97 3.12
CA MET A 125 -11.25 -7.80 2.83
C MET A 125 -10.79 -8.47 4.10
N ILE A 126 -10.50 -9.70 3.98
CA ILE A 126 -10.01 -10.49 5.11
C ILE A 126 -8.49 -10.52 5.09
#